data_022520e0bdbba76703ad6889e8c34a19
#
_entry.id   022520e0bdbba76703ad6889e8c34a19
#
_cell.length_a   1.000
_cell.length_b   1.000
_cell.length_c   1.000
_cell.angle_alpha   90.00
_cell.angle_beta   90.00
_cell.angle_gamma   90.00
#
_symmetry.space_group_name_H-M   'P 1'
#
loop_
_entity.id
_entity.type
_entity.pdbx_description
1 polymer ?
#
loop_
_entity_poly.entity_id
_entity_poly.type
_entity_poly.pdbx_seq_one_letter_code
_entity_poly.pdbx_strand_id
1 'polypeptide(L)'
;TMDCERIKKFSPPGGPETWRVSERAIEGFSEILLDKNLLATFFIVPQTAHQHRGLFLDLEKKGFELGMHLHPQSFDGLRYKDYLGGYSLEKQIEILREAASVWREALGKTPKSFRPGNFSANDSTFRALYAVGFRQGSVSAPEREIPEYKAVWRGLYPYAHHVHPNFRLIPGNLDFYEVPVTEDWDKRIWQGKSAMELRIEMGNIEDHFSTINKRILDMREKKIPVKTLVAVTHNFFDYKQRREPRRKVLEKVTDYLWESAEKLNFQLCPITLSNLHKIVDEENI
;
A
#
# COMPACT_ATOMS: atom_id res chain seq x y z
N THR A 1 -2.99 5.06 -1.83
CA THR A 1 -1.87 4.31 -2.41
C THR A 1 -2.30 3.60 -3.68
N MET A 2 -1.37 3.36 -4.61
CA MET A 2 -1.63 2.55 -5.80
C MET A 2 -0.56 1.47 -5.93
N ASP A 3 -0.99 0.22 -6.07
CA ASP A 3 -0.11 -0.90 -6.39
C ASP A 3 0.02 -1.00 -7.92
N CYS A 4 1.25 -0.79 -8.42
CA CYS A 4 1.56 -0.73 -9.84
C CYS A 4 2.15 -2.05 -10.31
N GLU A 5 1.29 -2.92 -10.79
CA GLU A 5 1.60 -4.28 -11.24
C GLU A 5 2.11 -4.35 -12.68
N ARG A 6 2.75 -5.47 -13.02
CA ARG A 6 3.04 -5.83 -14.42
C ARG A 6 1.74 -6.09 -15.18
N ILE A 7 1.83 -6.07 -16.53
CA ILE A 7 0.69 -6.52 -17.36
C ILE A 7 0.30 -7.95 -17.02
N LYS A 8 -1.00 -8.21 -17.05
CA LYS A 8 -1.65 -9.47 -16.64
C LYS A 8 -1.01 -10.73 -17.23
N LYS A 9 -0.57 -10.66 -18.49
CA LYS A 9 0.11 -11.77 -19.17
C LYS A 9 1.32 -12.32 -18.38
N PHE A 10 2.01 -11.48 -17.60
CA PHE A 10 3.23 -11.82 -16.86
C PHE A 10 3.07 -11.70 -15.34
N SER A 11 1.86 -11.46 -14.86
CA SER A 11 1.56 -11.28 -13.44
C SER A 11 0.50 -12.28 -12.97
N PRO A 12 0.89 -13.42 -12.37
CA PRO A 12 -0.06 -14.40 -11.83
C PRO A 12 -1.10 -13.81 -10.87
N PRO A 13 -0.75 -12.85 -10.00
CA PRO A 13 -1.73 -12.21 -9.10
C PRO A 13 -2.76 -11.32 -9.81
N GLY A 14 -2.49 -10.91 -11.04
CA GLY A 14 -3.28 -9.96 -11.80
C GLY A 14 -2.45 -8.76 -12.27
N GLY A 15 -3.04 -7.94 -13.15
CA GLY A 15 -2.38 -6.76 -13.69
C GLY A 15 -3.22 -6.09 -14.77
N PRO A 16 -2.81 -4.91 -15.26
CA PRO A 16 -3.45 -4.25 -16.38
C PRO A 16 -3.33 -5.08 -17.65
N GLU A 17 -4.30 -4.99 -18.53
CA GLU A 17 -4.30 -5.75 -19.80
C GLU A 17 -3.14 -5.34 -20.71
N THR A 18 -2.77 -4.06 -20.70
CA THR A 18 -1.67 -3.51 -21.50
C THR A 18 -0.89 -2.46 -20.72
N TRP A 19 0.34 -2.17 -21.14
CA TRP A 19 1.14 -1.07 -20.60
C TRP A 19 0.46 0.30 -20.79
N ARG A 20 -0.30 0.49 -21.87
CA ARG A 20 -1.06 1.71 -22.10
C ARG A 20 -2.18 1.89 -21.07
N VAL A 21 -2.88 0.82 -20.67
CA VAL A 21 -3.87 0.88 -19.59
C VAL A 21 -3.19 1.21 -18.28
N SER A 22 -2.04 0.58 -17.98
CA SER A 22 -1.22 0.90 -16.80
C SER A 22 -0.84 2.39 -16.73
N GLU A 23 -0.28 2.94 -17.80
CA GLU A 23 0.10 4.35 -17.90
C GLU A 23 -1.08 5.28 -17.63
N ARG A 24 -2.20 5.07 -18.33
CA ARG A 24 -3.43 5.87 -18.16
C ARG A 24 -4.06 5.72 -16.78
N ALA A 25 -3.91 4.55 -16.16
CA ALA A 25 -4.33 4.34 -14.78
C ALA A 25 -3.52 5.23 -13.81
N ILE A 26 -2.20 5.18 -13.92
CA ILE A 26 -1.29 5.96 -13.08
C ILE A 26 -1.49 7.47 -13.28
N GLU A 27 -1.54 7.94 -14.54
CA GLU A 27 -1.79 9.34 -14.86
C GLU A 27 -3.14 9.83 -14.33
N GLY A 28 -4.24 9.11 -14.64
CA GLY A 28 -5.58 9.53 -14.25
C GLY A 28 -5.79 9.51 -12.74
N PHE A 29 -5.21 8.54 -12.03
CA PHE A 29 -5.19 8.51 -10.57
C PHE A 29 -4.46 9.73 -9.99
N SER A 30 -3.25 10.01 -10.47
CA SER A 30 -2.47 11.14 -9.96
C SER A 30 -3.12 12.50 -10.28
N GLU A 31 -3.73 12.66 -11.44
CA GLU A 31 -4.49 13.88 -11.79
C GLU A 31 -5.65 14.12 -10.81
N ILE A 32 -6.47 13.08 -10.53
CA ILE A 32 -7.58 13.20 -9.58
C ILE A 32 -7.07 13.60 -8.19
N LEU A 33 -5.97 13.03 -7.74
CA LEU A 33 -5.41 13.36 -6.41
C LEU A 33 -4.87 14.79 -6.37
N LEU A 34 -4.14 15.23 -7.39
CA LEU A 34 -3.62 16.60 -7.48
C LEU A 34 -4.75 17.63 -7.49
N ASP A 35 -5.81 17.38 -8.26
CA ASP A 35 -7.00 18.25 -8.32
C ASP A 35 -7.70 18.38 -6.95
N LYS A 36 -7.49 17.41 -6.05
CA LYS A 36 -8.05 17.37 -4.70
C LYS A 36 -7.02 17.72 -3.61
N ASN A 37 -5.83 18.21 -3.97
CA ASN A 37 -4.72 18.47 -3.04
C ASN A 37 -4.35 17.25 -2.19
N LEU A 38 -4.38 16.05 -2.77
CA LEU A 38 -4.00 14.79 -2.13
C LEU A 38 -2.69 14.26 -2.74
N LEU A 39 -1.95 13.52 -1.93
CA LEU A 39 -0.74 12.81 -2.35
C LEU A 39 -0.91 11.30 -2.19
N ALA A 40 -0.04 10.54 -2.82
CA ALA A 40 -0.01 9.09 -2.68
C ALA A 40 1.42 8.54 -2.69
N THR A 41 1.56 7.34 -2.13
CA THR A 41 2.70 6.46 -2.35
C THR A 41 2.31 5.45 -3.44
N PHE A 42 3.08 5.40 -4.52
CA PHE A 42 3.00 4.36 -5.54
C PHE A 42 3.89 3.19 -5.13
N PHE A 43 3.31 2.02 -4.96
CA PHE A 43 4.05 0.78 -4.75
C PHE A 43 4.25 0.07 -6.09
N ILE A 44 5.48 0.06 -6.58
CA ILE A 44 5.79 -0.23 -7.98
C ILE A 44 6.61 -1.51 -8.06
N VAL A 45 6.15 -2.51 -8.82
CA VAL A 45 6.98 -3.69 -9.11
C VAL A 45 8.16 -3.30 -10.01
N PRO A 46 9.34 -3.95 -9.88
CA PRO A 46 10.57 -3.55 -10.60
C PRO A 46 10.39 -3.40 -12.11
N GLN A 47 9.62 -4.29 -12.73
CA GLN A 47 9.42 -4.25 -14.19
C GLN A 47 8.54 -3.07 -14.63
N THR A 48 7.56 -2.69 -13.83
CA THR A 48 6.71 -1.51 -14.08
C THR A 48 7.48 -0.21 -13.82
N ALA A 49 8.41 -0.21 -12.86
CA ALA A 49 9.34 0.90 -12.64
C ALA A 49 10.18 1.17 -13.89
N HIS A 50 10.70 0.12 -14.53
CA HIS A 50 11.44 0.23 -15.78
C HIS A 50 10.56 0.74 -16.93
N GLN A 51 9.36 0.16 -17.08
CA GLN A 51 8.44 0.48 -18.18
C GLN A 51 7.97 1.94 -18.17
N HIS A 52 7.64 2.47 -16.98
CA HIS A 52 7.07 3.81 -16.81
C HIS A 52 8.03 4.78 -16.10
N ARG A 53 9.36 4.59 -16.30
CA ARG A 53 10.40 5.36 -15.61
C ARG A 53 10.17 6.88 -15.67
N GLY A 54 9.94 7.42 -16.86
CA GLY A 54 9.72 8.85 -17.04
C GLY A 54 8.52 9.37 -16.27
N LEU A 55 7.39 8.66 -16.36
CA LEU A 55 6.16 9.01 -15.67
C LEU A 55 6.36 9.03 -14.15
N PHE A 56 6.98 8.01 -13.56
CA PHE A 56 7.20 7.97 -12.11
C PHE A 56 8.15 9.07 -11.62
N LEU A 57 9.22 9.35 -12.35
CA LEU A 57 10.13 10.45 -11.98
C LEU A 57 9.45 11.83 -12.07
N ASP A 58 8.52 12.02 -12.99
CA ASP A 58 7.74 13.26 -13.07
C ASP A 58 6.69 13.36 -11.97
N LEU A 59 6.08 12.24 -11.56
CA LEU A 59 5.17 12.20 -10.41
C LEU A 59 5.89 12.50 -9.11
N GLU A 60 7.10 11.99 -8.93
CA GLU A 60 7.92 12.30 -7.76
C GLU A 60 8.22 13.80 -7.63
N LYS A 61 8.56 14.50 -8.74
CA LYS A 61 8.74 15.96 -8.74
C LYS A 61 7.47 16.70 -8.30
N LYS A 62 6.30 16.08 -8.44
CA LYS A 62 5.01 16.62 -8.00
C LYS A 62 4.66 16.27 -6.55
N GLY A 63 5.59 15.61 -5.81
CA GLY A 63 5.43 15.28 -4.38
C GLY A 63 4.89 13.87 -4.09
N PHE A 64 4.63 13.05 -5.10
CA PHE A 64 4.28 11.65 -4.89
C PHE A 64 5.49 10.84 -4.44
N GLU A 65 5.27 9.81 -3.64
CA GLU A 65 6.31 8.89 -3.20
C GLU A 65 6.36 7.64 -4.08
N LEU A 66 7.57 7.16 -4.36
CA LEU A 66 7.84 5.93 -5.10
C LEU A 66 8.36 4.87 -4.12
N GLY A 67 7.54 3.89 -3.79
CA GLY A 67 7.87 2.70 -3.02
C GLY A 67 7.97 1.45 -3.90
N MET A 68 8.51 0.38 -3.35
CA MET A 68 8.63 -0.90 -4.05
C MET A 68 7.47 -1.84 -3.69
N HIS A 69 6.90 -2.48 -4.71
CA HIS A 69 5.97 -3.60 -4.60
C HIS A 69 6.64 -4.88 -5.08
N LEU A 70 6.32 -6.02 -4.47
CA LEU A 70 6.95 -7.27 -4.87
C LEU A 70 6.04 -8.49 -4.70
N HIS A 71 5.83 -9.16 -5.83
CA HIS A 71 5.37 -10.54 -5.89
C HIS A 71 6.55 -11.40 -6.36
N PRO A 72 7.18 -12.24 -5.51
CA PRO A 72 8.32 -13.06 -5.93
C PRO A 72 8.06 -13.88 -7.18
N GLN A 73 6.86 -14.49 -7.31
CA GLN A 73 6.47 -15.30 -8.46
C GLN A 73 6.34 -14.48 -9.76
N SER A 74 5.98 -13.19 -9.67
CA SER A 74 5.92 -12.29 -10.83
C SER A 74 7.29 -11.69 -11.15
N PHE A 75 8.15 -11.54 -10.14
CA PHE A 75 9.51 -11.01 -10.31
C PHE A 75 10.41 -12.00 -11.06
N ASP A 76 10.52 -13.24 -10.56
CA ASP A 76 11.21 -14.34 -11.22
C ASP A 76 10.51 -15.67 -10.90
N GLY A 77 9.49 -15.99 -11.68
CA GLY A 77 8.68 -17.19 -11.48
C GLY A 77 9.40 -18.52 -11.82
N LEU A 78 10.61 -18.50 -12.37
CA LEU A 78 11.42 -19.70 -12.51
C LEU A 78 12.12 -20.06 -11.20
N ARG A 79 12.60 -19.05 -10.44
CA ARG A 79 13.35 -19.22 -9.20
C ARG A 79 12.46 -19.16 -7.97
N TYR A 80 11.47 -18.27 -7.95
CA TYR A 80 10.62 -18.02 -6.79
C TYR A 80 9.20 -18.51 -7.01
N LYS A 81 8.80 -19.55 -6.26
CA LYS A 81 7.52 -20.25 -6.44
C LYS A 81 6.50 -19.92 -5.34
N ASP A 82 6.95 -19.35 -4.22
CA ASP A 82 6.10 -19.05 -3.07
C ASP A 82 5.92 -17.53 -2.89
N TYR A 83 4.99 -17.15 -2.05
CA TYR A 83 4.79 -15.79 -1.57
C TYR A 83 5.92 -15.38 -0.62
N LEU A 84 6.14 -14.06 -0.45
CA LEU A 84 7.26 -13.54 0.33
C LEU A 84 7.31 -14.14 1.75
N GLY A 85 6.18 -14.20 2.45
CA GLY A 85 6.08 -14.78 3.79
C GLY A 85 6.30 -16.30 3.88
N GLY A 86 6.47 -16.99 2.76
CA GLY A 86 6.82 -18.42 2.73
C GLY A 86 8.31 -18.70 2.79
N TYR A 87 9.16 -17.66 2.71
CA TYR A 87 10.62 -17.81 2.71
C TYR A 87 11.25 -17.52 4.06
N SER A 88 12.46 -18.10 4.32
CA SER A 88 13.28 -17.77 5.48
C SER A 88 13.76 -16.32 5.44
N LEU A 89 14.29 -15.82 6.55
CA LEU A 89 14.88 -14.48 6.66
C LEU A 89 15.93 -14.23 5.55
N GLU A 90 16.88 -15.15 5.40
CA GLU A 90 17.99 -15.04 4.45
C GLU A 90 17.47 -15.01 3.02
N LYS A 91 16.49 -15.87 2.73
CA LYS A 91 15.90 -15.93 1.38
C LYS A 91 15.05 -14.70 1.06
N GLN A 92 14.32 -14.16 2.03
CA GLN A 92 13.63 -12.88 1.85
C GLN A 92 14.62 -11.73 1.58
N ILE A 93 15.74 -11.66 2.31
CA ILE A 93 16.79 -10.66 2.10
C ILE A 93 17.38 -10.78 0.69
N GLU A 94 17.66 -12.00 0.22
CA GLU A 94 18.16 -12.23 -1.15
C GLU A 94 17.18 -11.71 -2.19
N ILE A 95 15.91 -12.14 -2.12
CA ILE A 95 14.85 -11.74 -3.06
C ILE A 95 14.64 -10.22 -3.08
N LEU A 96 14.57 -9.63 -1.88
CA LEU A 96 14.36 -8.19 -1.72
C LEU A 96 15.54 -7.36 -2.27
N ARG A 97 16.78 -7.80 -2.05
CA ARG A 97 17.99 -7.14 -2.60
C ARG A 97 18.02 -7.18 -4.12
N GLU A 98 17.72 -8.32 -4.72
CA GLU A 98 17.67 -8.46 -6.17
C GLU A 98 16.58 -7.55 -6.76
N ALA A 99 15.36 -7.61 -6.21
CA ALA A 99 14.27 -6.78 -6.68
C ALA A 99 14.56 -5.27 -6.50
N ALA A 100 15.14 -4.88 -5.36
CA ALA A 100 15.53 -3.50 -5.10
C ALA A 100 16.67 -3.03 -6.02
N SER A 101 17.58 -3.91 -6.46
CA SER A 101 18.62 -3.57 -7.45
C SER A 101 17.99 -3.23 -8.79
N VAL A 102 17.09 -4.09 -9.30
CA VAL A 102 16.40 -3.83 -10.59
C VAL A 102 15.55 -2.56 -10.50
N TRP A 103 14.85 -2.34 -9.37
CA TRP A 103 14.07 -1.13 -9.15
C TRP A 103 14.95 0.12 -9.11
N ARG A 104 16.12 0.05 -8.44
CA ARG A 104 17.10 1.14 -8.38
C ARG A 104 17.70 1.44 -9.74
N GLU A 105 18.02 0.45 -10.55
CA GLU A 105 18.50 0.62 -11.94
C GLU A 105 17.46 1.35 -12.78
N ALA A 106 16.16 1.03 -12.60
CA ALA A 106 15.08 1.68 -13.30
C ALA A 106 14.90 3.15 -12.91
N LEU A 107 14.92 3.50 -11.62
CA LEU A 107 14.53 4.83 -11.12
C LEU A 107 15.70 5.67 -10.59
N GLY A 108 16.92 5.13 -10.52
CA GLY A 108 18.13 5.87 -10.12
C GLY A 108 18.24 6.14 -8.62
N LYS A 109 17.41 5.47 -7.78
CA LYS A 109 17.38 5.65 -6.32
C LYS A 109 17.04 4.33 -5.61
N THR A 110 17.37 4.23 -4.32
CA THR A 110 17.01 3.09 -3.48
C THR A 110 15.60 3.26 -2.92
N PRO A 111 14.69 2.29 -3.06
CA PRO A 111 13.36 2.37 -2.45
C PRO A 111 13.46 2.35 -0.92
N LYS A 112 12.63 3.16 -0.26
CA LYS A 112 12.57 3.24 1.22
C LYS A 112 11.26 2.71 1.76
N SER A 113 10.19 2.73 0.97
CA SER A 113 8.85 2.26 1.32
C SER A 113 8.53 0.96 0.59
N PHE A 114 7.81 0.07 1.26
CA PHE A 114 7.53 -1.28 0.75
C PHE A 114 6.08 -1.71 1.00
N ARG A 115 5.54 -2.47 0.03
CA ARG A 115 4.33 -3.28 0.19
C ARG A 115 4.53 -4.65 -0.45
N PRO A 116 4.33 -5.77 0.29
CA PRO A 116 4.38 -7.10 -0.29
C PRO A 116 3.14 -7.39 -1.13
N GLY A 117 3.31 -8.16 -2.18
CA GLY A 117 2.20 -8.72 -2.92
C GLY A 117 1.29 -9.57 -2.03
N ASN A 118 -0.02 -9.43 -2.20
CA ASN A 118 -1.04 -10.11 -1.40
C ASN A 118 -0.94 -9.86 0.12
N PHE A 119 -0.19 -8.87 0.59
CA PHE A 119 0.16 -8.65 1.99
C PHE A 119 0.85 -9.86 2.65
N SER A 120 1.64 -10.57 1.87
CA SER A 120 2.33 -11.77 2.29
C SER A 120 3.54 -11.46 3.18
N ALA A 121 3.54 -11.97 4.41
CA ALA A 121 4.63 -11.78 5.35
C ALA A 121 4.66 -12.87 6.44
N ASN A 122 5.82 -13.03 7.07
CA ASN A 122 6.01 -13.80 8.30
C ASN A 122 6.78 -12.96 9.34
N ASP A 123 7.09 -13.53 10.50
CA ASP A 123 7.75 -12.80 11.59
C ASP A 123 9.19 -12.34 11.25
N SER A 124 9.78 -12.84 10.18
CA SER A 124 11.10 -12.40 9.69
C SER A 124 11.02 -11.23 8.70
N THR A 125 9.83 -10.93 8.15
CA THR A 125 9.70 -10.02 7.01
C THR A 125 10.14 -8.60 7.34
N PHE A 126 9.77 -8.04 8.49
CA PHE A 126 10.20 -6.68 8.87
C PHE A 126 11.71 -6.58 9.06
N ARG A 127 12.36 -7.62 9.65
CA ARG A 127 13.82 -7.68 9.73
C ARG A 127 14.48 -7.76 8.35
N ALA A 128 13.90 -8.54 7.44
CA ALA A 128 14.41 -8.64 6.07
C ALA A 128 14.32 -7.28 5.35
N LEU A 129 13.18 -6.60 5.45
CA LEU A 129 12.97 -5.27 4.89
C LEU A 129 13.96 -4.25 5.46
N TYR A 130 14.11 -4.21 6.78
CA TYR A 130 15.05 -3.33 7.46
C TYR A 130 16.51 -3.58 7.02
N ALA A 131 16.94 -4.86 6.95
CA ALA A 131 18.28 -5.26 6.53
C ALA A 131 18.60 -4.90 5.07
N VAL A 132 17.60 -4.76 4.22
CA VAL A 132 17.76 -4.32 2.82
C VAL A 132 17.75 -2.80 2.69
N GLY A 133 17.29 -2.08 3.71
CA GLY A 133 17.30 -0.62 3.78
C GLY A 133 15.95 0.05 3.62
N PHE A 134 14.85 -0.70 3.66
CA PHE A 134 13.50 -0.14 3.81
C PHE A 134 13.32 0.40 5.24
N ARG A 135 12.52 1.43 5.38
CA ARG A 135 12.27 2.10 6.68
C ARG A 135 10.80 2.23 7.02
N GLN A 136 9.92 2.17 6.05
CA GLN A 136 8.48 2.21 6.25
C GLN A 136 7.76 1.34 5.23
N GLY A 137 6.50 1.02 5.54
CA GLY A 137 5.68 0.24 4.63
C GLY A 137 4.19 0.31 4.94
N SER A 138 3.43 -0.29 4.04
CA SER A 138 2.05 -0.67 4.24
C SER A 138 1.97 -2.17 3.91
N VAL A 139 2.50 -2.96 4.85
CA VAL A 139 2.82 -4.38 4.68
C VAL A 139 1.62 -5.25 5.04
N SER A 140 0.72 -4.75 5.85
CA SER A 140 -0.34 -5.51 6.51
C SER A 140 -1.75 -5.08 6.15
N ALA A 141 -2.67 -6.05 6.26
CA ALA A 141 -4.13 -5.90 6.24
C ALA A 141 -4.67 -6.55 7.51
N PRO A 142 -5.06 -5.79 8.57
CA PRO A 142 -5.18 -6.24 9.97
C PRO A 142 -6.04 -7.47 10.22
N GLU A 143 -7.14 -7.62 9.48
CA GLU A 143 -8.07 -8.74 9.66
C GLU A 143 -7.97 -9.82 8.57
N ARG A 144 -6.89 -9.78 7.77
CA ARG A 144 -6.66 -10.77 6.72
C ARG A 144 -6.14 -12.08 7.32
N GLU A 145 -6.77 -13.19 6.91
CA GLU A 145 -6.41 -14.54 7.28
C GLU A 145 -6.48 -15.46 6.05
N ILE A 146 -5.47 -15.34 5.17
CA ILE A 146 -5.36 -16.12 3.94
C ILE A 146 -4.02 -16.87 3.96
N PRO A 147 -3.97 -18.05 4.63
CA PRO A 147 -2.73 -18.83 4.76
C PRO A 147 -2.13 -19.25 3.43
N GLU A 148 -2.97 -19.44 2.39
CA GLU A 148 -2.54 -19.79 1.04
C GLU A 148 -1.62 -18.74 0.43
N TYR A 149 -1.80 -17.46 0.80
CA TYR A 149 -0.94 -16.33 0.40
C TYR A 149 0.14 -16.01 1.42
N LYS A 150 0.26 -16.79 2.50
CA LYS A 150 1.12 -16.45 3.66
C LYS A 150 0.77 -15.06 4.22
N ALA A 151 -0.50 -14.70 4.17
CA ALA A 151 -1.05 -13.42 4.62
C ALA A 151 -1.98 -13.65 5.82
N VAL A 152 -1.39 -13.85 7.00
CA VAL A 152 -2.11 -14.11 8.26
C VAL A 152 -1.81 -12.96 9.21
N TRP A 153 -2.76 -12.02 9.33
CA TRP A 153 -2.61 -10.78 10.08
C TRP A 153 -3.62 -10.60 11.22
N ARG A 154 -4.55 -11.55 11.39
CA ARG A 154 -5.53 -11.48 12.47
C ARG A 154 -4.85 -11.34 13.83
N GLY A 155 -5.31 -10.34 14.61
CA GLY A 155 -4.70 -9.99 15.90
C GLY A 155 -3.55 -8.98 15.81
N LEU A 156 -3.26 -8.45 14.59
CA LEU A 156 -2.33 -7.34 14.42
C LEU A 156 -2.82 -6.10 15.18
N TYR A 157 -1.89 -5.35 15.80
CA TYR A 157 -2.16 -3.97 16.21
C TYR A 157 -2.48 -3.13 14.95
N PRO A 158 -3.73 -2.62 14.82
CA PRO A 158 -4.24 -2.21 13.51
C PRO A 158 -3.98 -0.74 13.15
N TYR A 159 -3.19 -0.02 13.94
CA TYR A 159 -2.87 1.38 13.70
C TYR A 159 -1.40 1.54 13.31
N ALA A 160 -1.04 2.73 12.82
CA ALA A 160 0.34 3.03 12.46
C ALA A 160 1.28 2.92 13.68
N HIS A 161 2.44 2.25 13.51
CA HIS A 161 3.36 1.96 14.62
C HIS A 161 4.76 1.58 14.14
N HIS A 162 5.76 1.76 15.01
CA HIS A 162 7.03 1.06 14.87
C HIS A 162 6.87 -0.43 15.14
N VAL A 163 7.43 -1.27 14.29
CA VAL A 163 7.24 -2.71 14.35
C VAL A 163 8.16 -3.40 15.35
N HIS A 164 7.71 -4.53 15.88
CA HIS A 164 8.56 -5.41 16.65
C HIS A 164 9.47 -6.25 15.74
N PRO A 165 10.80 -6.38 16.05
CA PRO A 165 11.72 -7.08 15.15
C PRO A 165 11.44 -8.57 14.95
N ASN A 166 10.76 -9.24 15.90
CA ASN A 166 10.54 -10.68 15.88
C ASN A 166 9.07 -11.11 15.86
N PHE A 167 8.13 -10.18 16.04
CA PHE A 167 6.70 -10.49 16.12
C PHE A 167 5.90 -9.46 15.31
N ARG A 168 5.51 -9.83 14.10
CA ARG A 168 4.86 -8.91 13.15
C ARG A 168 3.51 -8.33 13.58
N LEU A 169 2.86 -8.93 14.59
CA LEU A 169 1.51 -8.56 15.00
C LEU A 169 1.48 -7.47 16.08
N ILE A 170 2.60 -7.10 16.67
CA ILE A 170 2.65 -6.15 17.78
C ILE A 170 3.62 -5.00 17.51
N PRO A 171 3.37 -3.83 18.10
CA PRO A 171 4.31 -2.72 18.09
C PRO A 171 5.65 -3.08 18.76
N GLY A 172 6.71 -2.37 18.39
CA GLY A 172 8.04 -2.55 18.95
C GLY A 172 8.93 -1.33 18.71
N ASN A 173 10.23 -1.57 18.56
CA ASN A 173 11.25 -0.53 18.48
C ASN A 173 12.21 -0.69 17.29
N LEU A 174 11.86 -1.50 16.29
CA LEU A 174 12.63 -1.50 15.05
C LEU A 174 12.38 -0.17 14.33
N ASP A 175 13.44 0.44 13.81
CA ASP A 175 13.36 1.64 12.96
C ASP A 175 12.77 1.26 11.58
N PHE A 176 11.51 0.85 11.64
CA PHE A 176 10.63 0.57 10.52
C PHE A 176 9.19 0.91 10.92
N TYR A 177 8.58 1.85 10.20
CA TYR A 177 7.24 2.33 10.49
C TYR A 177 6.21 1.63 9.60
N GLU A 178 5.31 0.89 10.22
CA GLU A 178 4.20 0.20 9.53
C GLU A 178 2.94 1.06 9.54
N VAL A 179 2.30 1.16 8.39
CA VAL A 179 1.03 1.85 8.22
C VAL A 179 0.03 0.87 7.59
N PRO A 180 -0.75 0.15 8.39
CA PRO A 180 -1.69 -0.85 7.92
C PRO A 180 -2.73 -0.28 6.96
N VAL A 181 -3.22 -1.11 6.04
CA VAL A 181 -4.36 -0.73 5.19
C VAL A 181 -5.61 -0.53 6.05
N THR A 182 -6.40 0.48 5.71
CA THR A 182 -7.67 0.74 6.39
C THR A 182 -8.71 -0.29 6.01
N GLU A 183 -9.40 -0.88 6.99
CA GLU A 183 -10.41 -1.91 6.82
C GLU A 183 -11.69 -1.62 7.61
N ASP A 184 -12.84 -2.06 7.09
CA ASP A 184 -14.08 -2.20 7.87
C ASP A 184 -14.11 -3.59 8.53
N TRP A 185 -13.81 -3.66 9.81
CA TRP A 185 -13.71 -4.92 10.55
C TRP A 185 -15.05 -5.62 10.73
N ASP A 186 -16.17 -4.90 10.63
CA ASP A 186 -17.52 -5.45 10.73
C ASP A 186 -17.99 -6.09 9.41
N LYS A 187 -17.35 -5.70 8.28
CA LYS A 187 -17.71 -6.21 6.97
C LYS A 187 -16.69 -7.24 6.49
N ARG A 188 -17.08 -8.51 6.53
CA ARG A 188 -16.24 -9.64 6.13
C ARG A 188 -16.40 -9.95 4.65
N ILE A 189 -15.27 -10.24 3.99
CA ILE A 189 -15.18 -10.65 2.59
C ILE A 189 -14.48 -12.02 2.47
N TRP A 190 -14.50 -12.60 1.28
CA TRP A 190 -13.86 -13.89 0.97
C TRP A 190 -14.18 -14.97 2.01
N GLN A 191 -15.49 -15.22 2.22
CA GLN A 191 -15.98 -16.21 3.17
C GLN A 191 -15.48 -16.00 4.62
N GLY A 192 -15.31 -14.74 5.02
CA GLY A 192 -14.83 -14.38 6.35
C GLY A 192 -13.32 -14.36 6.54
N LYS A 193 -12.54 -14.64 5.49
CA LYS A 193 -11.06 -14.68 5.56
C LYS A 193 -10.40 -13.29 5.61
N SER A 194 -11.14 -12.21 5.38
CA SER A 194 -10.62 -10.83 5.49
C SER A 194 -11.73 -9.86 5.86
N ALA A 195 -11.37 -8.74 6.46
CA ALA A 195 -12.24 -7.58 6.48
C ALA A 195 -12.25 -6.87 5.13
N MET A 196 -13.24 -6.01 4.88
CA MET A 196 -13.29 -5.22 3.66
C MET A 196 -12.31 -4.06 3.76
N GLU A 197 -11.31 -4.08 2.91
CA GLU A 197 -10.32 -3.01 2.80
C GLU A 197 -10.95 -1.74 2.20
N LEU A 198 -10.43 -0.57 2.56
CA LEU A 198 -10.71 0.69 1.85
C LEU A 198 -10.01 0.64 0.47
N ARG A 199 -10.50 -0.24 -0.37
CA ARG A 199 -9.97 -0.53 -1.71
C ARG A 199 -10.97 -0.05 -2.76
N ILE A 200 -10.55 0.88 -3.59
CA ILE A 200 -11.39 1.61 -4.55
C ILE A 200 -12.17 0.68 -5.49
N GLU A 201 -11.60 -0.43 -5.88
CA GLU A 201 -12.24 -1.42 -6.75
C GLU A 201 -13.14 -2.44 -6.03
N MET A 202 -13.28 -2.34 -4.71
CA MET A 202 -14.10 -3.24 -3.90
C MET A 202 -15.24 -2.46 -3.21
N GLY A 203 -16.38 -3.14 -3.01
CA GLY A 203 -17.53 -2.51 -2.37
C GLY A 203 -18.19 -1.40 -3.22
N ASN A 204 -19.07 -0.65 -2.58
CA ASN A 204 -19.72 0.53 -3.17
C ASN A 204 -19.27 1.81 -2.44
N ILE A 205 -19.77 2.95 -2.88
CA ILE A 205 -19.39 4.27 -2.33
C ILE A 205 -19.78 4.38 -0.84
N GLU A 206 -20.96 3.91 -0.47
CA GLU A 206 -21.49 3.93 0.89
C GLU A 206 -20.64 3.08 1.84
N ASP A 207 -20.13 1.94 1.36
CA ASP A 207 -19.21 1.09 2.10
C ASP A 207 -17.93 1.85 2.45
N HIS A 208 -17.35 2.59 1.50
CA HIS A 208 -16.15 3.39 1.73
C HIS A 208 -16.41 4.52 2.72
N PHE A 209 -17.53 5.22 2.61
CA PHE A 209 -17.90 6.27 3.55
C PHE A 209 -18.08 5.73 4.96
N SER A 210 -18.77 4.58 5.09
CA SER A 210 -18.92 3.88 6.36
C SER A 210 -17.57 3.50 6.97
N THR A 211 -16.67 2.92 6.18
CA THR A 211 -15.33 2.52 6.62
C THR A 211 -14.53 3.73 7.13
N ILE A 212 -14.51 4.83 6.39
CA ILE A 212 -13.81 6.06 6.78
C ILE A 212 -14.34 6.57 8.12
N ASN A 213 -15.67 6.74 8.27
CA ASN A 213 -16.27 7.24 9.49
C ASN A 213 -15.98 6.33 10.69
N LYS A 214 -16.18 5.03 10.54
CA LYS A 214 -15.92 4.05 11.61
C LYS A 214 -14.47 4.14 12.09
N ARG A 215 -13.51 4.21 11.18
CA ARG A 215 -12.08 4.24 11.56
C ARG A 215 -11.68 5.56 12.19
N ILE A 216 -12.18 6.69 11.71
CA ILE A 216 -11.93 8.00 12.35
C ILE A 216 -12.47 8.01 13.79
N LEU A 217 -13.71 7.58 13.99
CA LEU A 217 -14.34 7.55 15.31
C LEU A 217 -13.62 6.58 16.26
N ASP A 218 -13.27 5.39 15.80
CA ASP A 218 -12.52 4.39 16.56
C ASP A 218 -11.14 4.91 17.01
N MET A 219 -10.37 5.53 16.10
CA MET A 219 -9.07 6.11 16.44
C MET A 219 -9.19 7.30 17.40
N ARG A 220 -10.28 8.06 17.34
CA ARG A 220 -10.55 9.15 18.30
C ARG A 220 -10.89 8.62 19.69
N GLU A 221 -11.81 7.66 19.77
CA GLU A 221 -12.24 7.01 21.01
C GLU A 221 -11.04 6.39 21.75
N LYS A 222 -10.23 5.65 21.01
CA LYS A 222 -9.01 4.99 21.54
C LYS A 222 -7.82 5.93 21.74
N LYS A 223 -7.96 7.20 21.40
CA LYS A 223 -6.91 8.24 21.53
C LYS A 223 -5.61 7.82 20.82
N ILE A 224 -5.74 7.20 19.64
CA ILE A 224 -4.58 6.76 18.85
C ILE A 224 -3.72 7.99 18.51
N PRO A 225 -2.40 7.98 18.79
CA PRO A 225 -1.54 9.14 18.57
C PRO A 225 -1.52 9.53 17.09
N VAL A 226 -1.15 8.62 16.22
CA VAL A 226 -1.05 8.83 14.78
C VAL A 226 -2.26 8.19 14.08
N LYS A 227 -3.21 9.02 13.64
CA LYS A 227 -4.44 8.58 12.99
C LYS A 227 -4.26 8.54 11.49
N THR A 228 -4.28 7.36 10.89
CA THR A 228 -4.06 7.18 9.46
C THR A 228 -5.23 6.52 8.76
N LEU A 229 -5.51 6.96 7.53
CA LEU A 229 -6.40 6.30 6.59
C LEU A 229 -5.59 5.94 5.34
N VAL A 230 -5.56 4.66 5.00
CA VAL A 230 -4.86 4.14 3.83
C VAL A 230 -5.84 3.49 2.88
N ALA A 231 -6.15 4.17 1.77
CA ALA A 231 -6.89 3.59 0.67
C ALA A 231 -5.94 2.91 -0.33
N VAL A 232 -6.42 1.83 -0.95
CA VAL A 232 -5.66 1.04 -1.94
C VAL A 232 -6.39 1.03 -3.27
N THR A 233 -5.63 1.10 -4.35
CA THR A 233 -6.09 0.75 -5.69
C THR A 233 -4.95 0.15 -6.52
N HIS A 234 -5.26 -0.28 -7.75
CA HIS A 234 -4.28 -0.87 -8.66
C HIS A 234 -4.29 -0.14 -10.01
N ASN A 235 -3.20 -0.27 -10.76
CA ASN A 235 -3.07 0.26 -12.11
C ASN A 235 -3.83 -0.56 -13.18
N PHE A 236 -4.91 -1.24 -12.78
CA PHE A 236 -5.71 -2.11 -13.66
C PHE A 236 -6.78 -1.37 -14.44
N PHE A 237 -7.19 -0.19 -13.95
CA PHE A 237 -8.36 0.55 -14.43
C PHE A 237 -7.95 1.87 -15.05
N ASP A 238 -8.53 2.20 -16.22
CA ASP A 238 -8.23 3.45 -16.94
C ASP A 238 -8.86 4.67 -16.26
N TYR A 239 -8.20 5.21 -15.23
CA TYR A 239 -8.67 6.41 -14.50
C TYR A 239 -8.71 7.68 -15.35
N LYS A 240 -8.13 7.72 -16.56
CA LYS A 240 -8.35 8.81 -17.54
C LYS A 240 -9.73 8.75 -18.17
N GLN A 241 -10.35 7.58 -18.19
CA GLN A 241 -11.66 7.41 -18.84
C GLN A 241 -12.78 7.86 -17.89
N ARG A 242 -13.51 8.92 -18.26
CA ARG A 242 -14.62 9.47 -17.43
C ARG A 242 -15.73 8.47 -17.12
N ARG A 243 -15.93 7.45 -17.95
CA ARG A 243 -16.95 6.41 -17.77
C ARG A 243 -16.46 5.20 -16.94
N GLU A 244 -15.18 5.19 -16.54
CA GLU A 244 -14.64 4.11 -15.68
C GLU A 244 -15.32 4.19 -14.29
N PRO A 245 -16.03 3.12 -13.87
CA PRO A 245 -16.75 3.16 -12.60
C PRO A 245 -15.84 3.41 -11.38
N ARG A 246 -14.59 2.87 -11.40
CA ARG A 246 -13.62 3.05 -10.31
C ARG A 246 -13.10 4.48 -10.21
N ARG A 247 -13.04 5.19 -11.35
CA ARG A 247 -12.79 6.63 -11.36
C ARG A 247 -13.82 7.38 -10.52
N LYS A 248 -15.10 7.11 -10.75
CA LYS A 248 -16.20 7.74 -10.00
C LYS A 248 -16.12 7.43 -8.51
N VAL A 249 -15.78 6.18 -8.14
CA VAL A 249 -15.59 5.80 -6.73
C VAL A 249 -14.41 6.59 -6.13
N LEU A 250 -13.28 6.66 -6.82
CA LEU A 250 -12.11 7.40 -6.36
C LEU A 250 -12.43 8.88 -6.13
N GLU A 251 -13.06 9.54 -7.11
CA GLU A 251 -13.49 10.95 -7.00
C GLU A 251 -14.40 11.16 -5.78
N LYS A 252 -15.38 10.28 -5.57
CA LYS A 252 -16.31 10.38 -4.45
C LYS A 252 -15.65 10.11 -3.09
N VAL A 253 -14.76 9.13 -3.02
CA VAL A 253 -14.02 8.82 -1.78
C VAL A 253 -13.08 9.99 -1.42
N THR A 254 -12.39 10.58 -2.40
CA THR A 254 -11.50 11.73 -2.16
C THR A 254 -12.28 12.99 -1.76
N ASP A 255 -13.45 13.27 -2.34
CA ASP A 255 -14.33 14.34 -1.89
C ASP A 255 -14.78 14.10 -0.45
N TYR A 256 -15.21 12.89 -0.14
CA TYR A 256 -15.72 12.53 1.18
C TYR A 256 -14.68 12.63 2.30
N LEU A 257 -13.39 12.46 2.01
CA LEU A 257 -12.33 12.69 3.00
C LEU A 257 -12.34 14.14 3.51
N TRP A 258 -12.48 15.12 2.62
CA TRP A 258 -12.56 16.54 2.96
C TRP A 258 -13.88 16.87 3.68
N GLU A 259 -14.99 16.36 3.19
CA GLU A 259 -16.31 16.53 3.84
C GLU A 259 -16.32 15.94 5.27
N SER A 260 -15.68 14.77 5.45
CA SER A 260 -15.57 14.13 6.78
C SER A 260 -14.68 14.93 7.72
N ALA A 261 -13.59 15.51 7.21
CA ALA A 261 -12.71 16.36 7.99
C ALA A 261 -13.45 17.57 8.55
N GLU A 262 -14.24 18.26 7.70
CA GLU A 262 -15.08 19.38 8.12
C GLU A 262 -16.17 18.93 9.12
N LYS A 263 -16.95 17.91 8.74
CA LYS A 263 -18.08 17.40 9.53
C LYS A 263 -17.69 16.89 10.91
N LEU A 264 -16.55 16.19 11.00
CA LEU A 264 -16.05 15.60 12.25
C LEU A 264 -15.04 16.49 12.99
N ASN A 265 -14.79 17.71 12.49
CA ASN A 265 -13.88 18.70 13.04
C ASN A 265 -12.49 18.13 13.34
N PHE A 266 -11.78 17.74 12.27
CA PHE A 266 -10.36 17.37 12.31
C PHE A 266 -9.61 17.96 11.12
N GLN A 267 -8.31 18.09 11.24
CA GLN A 267 -7.45 18.49 10.13
C GLN A 267 -7.03 17.27 9.32
N LEU A 268 -7.35 17.25 8.03
CA LEU A 268 -6.84 16.26 7.08
C LEU A 268 -5.44 16.69 6.61
N CYS A 269 -4.47 15.81 6.76
CA CYS A 269 -3.09 16.01 6.32
C CYS A 269 -2.75 14.98 5.24
N PRO A 270 -2.84 15.32 3.94
CA PRO A 270 -2.37 14.44 2.87
C PRO A 270 -0.85 14.24 2.96
N ILE A 271 -0.42 12.99 3.13
CA ILE A 271 0.98 12.70 3.42
C ILE A 271 1.43 11.40 2.75
N THR A 272 2.70 11.30 2.41
CA THR A 272 3.34 10.06 1.96
C THR A 272 3.90 9.27 3.14
N LEU A 273 4.18 7.99 2.96
CA LEU A 273 4.68 7.13 4.05
C LEU A 273 6.02 7.61 4.61
N SER A 274 6.95 8.01 3.75
CA SER A 274 8.25 8.49 4.20
C SER A 274 8.16 9.81 4.96
N ASN A 275 7.27 10.71 4.54
CA ASN A 275 7.05 11.97 5.28
C ASN A 275 6.35 11.74 6.61
N LEU A 276 5.41 10.78 6.66
CA LEU A 276 4.76 10.40 7.91
C LEU A 276 5.77 9.85 8.91
N HIS A 277 6.61 8.88 8.50
CA HIS A 277 7.63 8.30 9.37
C HIS A 277 8.60 9.37 9.90
N LYS A 278 9.05 10.27 9.04
CA LYS A 278 9.91 11.39 9.42
C LYS A 278 9.27 12.28 10.51
N ILE A 279 7.99 12.65 10.37
CA ILE A 279 7.29 13.47 11.37
C ILE A 279 7.16 12.71 12.69
N VAL A 280 6.83 11.42 12.65
CA VAL A 280 6.70 10.60 13.86
C VAL A 280 8.02 10.55 14.63
N ASP A 281 9.15 10.36 13.93
CA ASP A 281 10.48 10.35 14.56
C ASP A 281 10.87 11.72 15.11
N GLU A 282 10.62 12.81 14.36
CA GLU A 282 10.94 14.17 14.79
C GLU A 282 10.12 14.63 16.01
N GLU A 283 8.86 14.22 16.09
CA GLU A 283 7.94 14.58 17.17
C GLU A 283 7.95 13.59 18.35
N ASN A 284 8.66 12.45 18.23
CA ASN A 284 8.72 11.35 19.22
C ASN A 284 7.31 10.84 19.63
N ILE A 285 6.43 10.63 18.62
CA ILE A 285 5.05 10.17 18.80
C ILE A 285 4.96 8.64 18.76
#